data_21cd86457ede7e61ce527fb644a40e89
#
_entry.id   21cd86457ede7e61ce527fb644a40e89
#
_cell.length_a   1.000
_cell.length_b   1.000
_cell.length_c   1.000
_cell.angle_alpha   90.00
_cell.angle_beta   90.00
_cell.angle_gamma   90.00
#
_symmetry.space_group_name_H-M   'P 1'
#
loop_
_entity.id
_entity.type
_entity.pdbx_description
1 polymer ?
#
loop_
_entity_poly.entity_id
_entity_poly.type
_entity_poly.pdbx_seq_one_letter_code
_entity_poly.pdbx_strand_id
1 'polypeptide(L)'
;MRGAWAAGVLAFLFEQGRRQYDLVYAASSGACSAAYFVAGMVEPSLRIWREHTCRVVRKSNLLRRKPIIDLAYLVDHLIRQHVPLSVEALQKAPTRFFIVLTDCHTGEPVYFHARDDRIFAALRATSTMPLATRGYDYVDGQPFADGGVSDPIPVQRALQDGATDITVVLTHNYRFRLKPVPRWMGWLAYPGFPRVARAWTTWQCQKYNTALDLLRQPPAGVRLRVFRPMRPLPVGALTFTQKRVEAAMAMGHDEALEQTSDHVRQGGNVAGF
;
A
#
# COMPACT_ATOMS: atom_id res chain seq x y z
N MET A 1 0.87 -0.72 -10.26
CA MET A 1 1.44 0.64 -10.41
C MET A 1 0.57 1.77 -9.87
N ARG A 2 -0.62 1.47 -9.33
CA ARG A 2 -1.50 2.49 -8.70
C ARG A 2 -0.87 3.20 -7.50
N GLY A 3 0.09 2.54 -6.81
CA GLY A 3 0.85 3.15 -5.71
C GLY A 3 1.62 4.43 -6.09
N ALA A 4 1.86 4.68 -7.38
CA ALA A 4 2.47 5.92 -7.84
C ALA A 4 1.61 7.14 -7.49
N TRP A 5 0.28 7.04 -7.64
CA TRP A 5 -0.64 8.08 -7.21
C TRP A 5 -0.53 8.35 -5.70
N ALA A 6 -0.52 7.27 -4.90
CA ALA A 6 -0.34 7.39 -3.45
C ALA A 6 1.01 8.02 -3.07
N ALA A 7 2.09 7.72 -3.80
CA ALA A 7 3.39 8.36 -3.59
C ALA A 7 3.32 9.89 -3.83
N GLY A 8 2.56 10.35 -4.84
CA GLY A 8 2.30 11.77 -5.06
C GLY A 8 1.54 12.42 -3.89
N VAL A 9 0.52 11.74 -3.34
CA VAL A 9 -0.19 12.20 -2.13
C VAL A 9 0.74 12.30 -0.93
N LEU A 10 1.63 11.30 -0.72
CA LEU A 10 2.59 11.34 0.39
C LEU A 10 3.59 12.49 0.22
N ALA A 11 4.01 12.80 -1.01
CA ALA A 11 4.85 13.97 -1.29
C ALA A 11 4.13 15.26 -0.88
N PHE A 12 2.90 15.46 -1.31
CA PHE A 12 2.08 16.60 -0.92
C PHE A 12 1.95 16.70 0.61
N LEU A 13 1.61 15.62 1.31
CA LEU A 13 1.49 15.65 2.77
C LEU A 13 2.80 16.04 3.45
N PHE A 14 3.92 15.55 2.93
CA PHE A 14 5.25 15.89 3.46
C PHE A 14 5.58 17.36 3.25
N GLU A 15 5.30 17.94 2.10
CA GLU A 15 5.47 19.36 1.76
C GLU A 15 4.60 20.26 2.63
N GLN A 16 3.38 19.84 2.96
CA GLN A 16 2.47 20.54 3.87
C GLN A 16 2.86 20.43 5.35
N GLY A 17 4.04 19.90 5.66
CA GLY A 17 4.52 19.73 7.03
C GLY A 17 3.82 18.59 7.80
N ARG A 18 2.96 17.80 7.15
CA ARG A 18 2.30 16.64 7.75
C ARG A 18 3.23 15.42 7.69
N ARG A 19 4.29 15.48 8.49
CA ARG A 19 5.40 14.52 8.45
C ARG A 19 5.36 13.48 9.57
N GLN A 20 4.58 13.74 10.62
CA GLN A 20 4.54 12.92 11.81
C GLN A 20 3.12 12.43 12.09
N TYR A 21 3.01 11.15 12.34
CA TYR A 21 1.83 10.44 12.77
C TYR A 21 2.22 9.52 13.92
N ASP A 22 1.35 9.29 14.90
CA ASP A 22 1.62 8.32 15.96
C ASP A 22 1.72 6.90 15.41
N LEU A 23 0.83 6.60 14.43
CA LEU A 23 0.70 5.29 13.81
C LEU A 23 0.62 5.43 12.28
N VAL A 24 1.34 4.57 11.58
CA VAL A 24 1.22 4.40 10.12
C VAL A 24 1.07 2.91 9.82
N TYR A 25 0.01 2.56 9.11
CA TYR A 25 -0.24 1.22 8.58
C TYR A 25 -0.20 1.26 7.07
N ALA A 26 0.53 0.35 6.45
CA ALA A 26 0.59 0.28 5.00
C ALA A 26 0.80 -1.14 4.49
N ALA A 27 0.25 -1.43 3.31
CA ALA A 27 0.39 -2.71 2.63
C ALA A 27 0.94 -2.52 1.21
N SER A 28 1.53 -3.59 0.66
CA SER A 28 1.96 -3.67 -0.73
C SER A 28 2.88 -2.51 -1.14
N SER A 29 2.76 -2.00 -2.36
CA SER A 29 3.52 -0.84 -2.83
C SER A 29 3.33 0.42 -1.97
N GLY A 30 2.22 0.52 -1.25
CA GLY A 30 1.96 1.57 -0.27
C GLY A 30 2.93 1.50 0.91
N ALA A 31 3.28 0.29 1.37
CA ALA A 31 4.24 0.08 2.45
C ALA A 31 5.66 0.52 2.04
N CYS A 32 6.08 0.27 0.79
CA CYS A 32 7.36 0.75 0.29
C CYS A 32 7.43 2.29 0.34
N SER A 33 6.41 3.01 -0.14
CA SER A 33 6.39 4.46 -0.10
C SER A 33 6.25 5.02 1.32
N ALA A 34 5.44 4.38 2.18
CA ALA A 34 5.26 4.77 3.58
C ALA A 34 6.54 4.60 4.40
N ALA A 35 7.37 3.58 4.13
CA ALA A 35 8.65 3.40 4.79
C ALA A 35 9.59 4.61 4.58
N TYR A 36 9.70 5.08 3.34
CA TYR A 36 10.45 6.29 3.04
C TYR A 36 9.82 7.55 3.63
N PHE A 37 8.49 7.65 3.61
CA PHE A 37 7.77 8.77 4.21
C PHE A 37 8.06 8.88 5.72
N VAL A 38 7.96 7.77 6.45
CA VAL A 38 8.25 7.71 7.90
C VAL A 38 9.71 7.99 8.19
N ALA A 39 10.63 7.55 7.31
CA ALA A 39 12.05 7.86 7.41
C ALA A 39 12.39 9.32 7.04
N GLY A 40 11.42 10.13 6.62
CA GLY A 40 11.66 11.50 6.14
C GLY A 40 12.35 11.59 4.77
N MET A 41 12.31 10.49 4.00
CA MET A 41 13.06 10.31 2.74
C MET A 41 12.11 10.26 1.53
N VAL A 42 11.20 11.22 1.38
CA VAL A 42 10.15 11.17 0.35
C VAL A 42 10.74 11.24 -1.07
N GLU A 43 11.70 12.14 -1.33
CA GLU A 43 12.31 12.28 -2.66
C GLU A 43 13.01 10.99 -3.17
N PRO A 44 13.79 10.25 -2.36
CA PRO A 44 14.24 8.92 -2.73
C PRO A 44 13.13 7.96 -3.18
N SER A 45 11.99 7.94 -2.48
CA SER A 45 10.82 7.15 -2.89
C SER A 45 10.27 7.57 -4.26
N LEU A 46 10.12 8.87 -4.49
CA LEU A 46 9.66 9.41 -5.76
C LEU A 46 10.62 9.06 -6.92
N ARG A 47 11.94 9.05 -6.66
CA ARG A 47 12.95 8.64 -7.63
C ARG A 47 12.77 7.19 -8.05
N ILE A 48 12.48 6.27 -7.11
CA ILE A 48 12.16 4.87 -7.45
C ILE A 48 10.97 4.81 -8.42
N TRP A 49 9.91 5.56 -8.15
CA TRP A 49 8.74 5.59 -9.02
C TRP A 49 9.04 6.19 -10.41
N ARG A 50 9.79 7.30 -10.48
CA ARG A 50 10.12 8.01 -11.71
C ARG A 50 11.10 7.25 -12.61
N GLU A 51 12.06 6.52 -12.06
CA GLU A 51 13.19 6.02 -12.83
C GLU A 51 13.24 4.50 -12.96
N HIS A 52 12.70 3.79 -11.95
CA HIS A 52 12.98 2.36 -11.80
C HIS A 52 11.75 1.45 -11.84
N THR A 53 10.57 1.95 -11.52
CA THR A 53 9.37 1.10 -11.31
C THR A 53 9.03 0.26 -12.54
N CYS A 54 9.19 0.80 -13.75
CA CYS A 54 8.90 0.03 -14.97
C CYS A 54 9.87 -1.13 -15.21
N ARG A 55 11.06 -1.11 -14.61
CA ARG A 55 12.05 -2.20 -14.67
C ARG A 55 11.70 -3.35 -13.73
N VAL A 56 10.89 -3.11 -12.70
CA VAL A 56 10.40 -4.13 -11.78
C VAL A 56 9.48 -5.12 -12.49
N VAL A 57 8.81 -4.70 -13.57
CA VAL A 57 7.88 -5.55 -14.31
C VAL A 57 8.54 -6.13 -15.54
N ARG A 58 8.76 -7.45 -15.53
CA ARG A 58 9.47 -8.19 -16.58
C ARG A 58 8.51 -9.02 -17.43
N LYS A 59 8.00 -8.44 -18.53
CA LYS A 59 7.09 -9.14 -19.45
C LYS A 59 7.68 -10.44 -20.04
N SER A 60 8.98 -10.46 -20.32
CA SER A 60 9.67 -11.66 -20.84
C SER A 60 9.59 -12.86 -19.90
N ASN A 61 9.35 -12.63 -18.60
CA ASN A 61 9.20 -13.69 -17.63
C ASN A 61 7.89 -14.48 -17.80
N LEU A 62 6.86 -13.89 -18.42
CA LEU A 62 5.60 -14.59 -18.72
C LEU A 62 5.84 -15.82 -19.62
N LEU A 63 6.65 -15.65 -20.67
CA LEU A 63 7.05 -16.74 -21.58
C LEU A 63 7.92 -17.79 -20.89
N ARG A 64 8.65 -17.40 -19.83
CA ARG A 64 9.57 -18.25 -19.09
C ARG A 64 8.94 -18.89 -17.84
N ARG A 65 7.63 -18.71 -17.59
CA ARG A 65 6.92 -19.14 -16.38
C ARG A 65 7.57 -18.63 -15.07
N LYS A 66 8.21 -17.46 -15.13
CA LYS A 66 8.81 -16.78 -13.98
C LYS A 66 7.89 -15.66 -13.50
N PRO A 67 8.01 -15.20 -12.23
CA PRO A 67 7.25 -14.06 -11.72
C PRO A 67 7.39 -12.84 -12.62
N ILE A 68 6.27 -12.20 -12.94
CA ILE A 68 6.22 -11.00 -13.79
C ILE A 68 6.81 -9.80 -13.03
N ILE A 69 6.60 -9.73 -11.73
CA ILE A 69 7.14 -8.70 -10.84
C ILE A 69 8.40 -9.24 -10.17
N ASP A 70 9.51 -8.53 -10.36
CA ASP A 70 10.81 -8.83 -9.77
C ASP A 70 10.95 -8.12 -8.42
N LEU A 71 10.52 -8.78 -7.35
CA LEU A 71 10.58 -8.24 -5.99
C LEU A 71 12.01 -8.17 -5.45
N ALA A 72 12.91 -9.08 -5.86
CA ALA A 72 14.32 -9.01 -5.50
C ALA A 72 14.96 -7.75 -6.09
N TYR A 73 14.66 -7.42 -7.35
CA TYR A 73 15.11 -6.16 -7.93
C TYR A 73 14.53 -4.94 -7.20
N LEU A 74 13.22 -4.96 -6.87
CA LEU A 74 12.58 -3.85 -6.16
C LEU A 74 13.17 -3.64 -4.77
N VAL A 75 13.23 -4.70 -3.95
CA VAL A 75 13.55 -4.55 -2.53
C VAL A 75 15.04 -4.70 -2.27
N ASP A 76 15.66 -5.78 -2.76
CA ASP A 76 17.05 -6.08 -2.40
C ASP A 76 18.04 -5.21 -3.20
N HIS A 77 17.71 -4.88 -4.47
CA HIS A 77 18.56 -4.01 -5.28
C HIS A 77 18.19 -2.53 -5.15
N LEU A 78 16.94 -2.12 -5.40
CA LEU A 78 16.58 -0.70 -5.38
C LEU A 78 16.49 -0.16 -3.95
N ILE A 79 15.62 -0.71 -3.10
CA ILE A 79 15.30 -0.15 -1.77
C ILE A 79 16.45 -0.36 -0.79
N ARG A 80 17.21 -1.45 -0.91
CA ARG A 80 18.29 -1.75 0.02
C ARG A 80 19.65 -1.18 -0.41
N GLN A 81 19.93 -1.08 -1.72
CA GLN A 81 21.28 -0.75 -2.22
C GLN A 81 21.33 0.53 -3.07
N HIS A 82 20.45 0.67 -4.07
CA HIS A 82 20.58 1.72 -5.08
C HIS A 82 19.96 3.05 -4.64
N VAL A 83 18.81 3.00 -3.98
CA VAL A 83 18.13 4.14 -3.36
C VAL A 83 17.86 3.76 -1.89
N PRO A 84 18.91 3.66 -1.06
CA PRO A 84 18.82 2.97 0.22
C PRO A 84 17.82 3.64 1.16
N LEU A 85 16.89 2.82 1.69
CA LEU A 85 16.04 3.19 2.81
C LEU A 85 16.88 3.17 4.09
N SER A 86 16.93 4.29 4.81
CA SER A 86 17.64 4.36 6.08
C SER A 86 16.85 3.68 7.21
N VAL A 87 17.31 2.50 7.63
CA VAL A 87 16.76 1.80 8.79
C VAL A 87 16.97 2.61 10.07
N GLU A 88 18.10 3.30 10.18
CA GLU A 88 18.39 4.19 11.31
C GLU A 88 17.39 5.36 11.40
N ALA A 89 17.02 5.97 10.28
CA ALA A 89 16.00 7.02 10.25
C ALA A 89 14.63 6.48 10.69
N LEU A 90 14.26 5.27 10.29
CA LEU A 90 13.04 4.60 10.75
C LEU A 90 13.06 4.31 12.25
N GLN A 91 14.21 3.90 12.79
CA GLN A 91 14.37 3.63 14.23
C GLN A 91 14.22 4.91 15.06
N LYS A 92 14.72 6.03 14.56
CA LYS A 92 14.65 7.35 15.21
C LYS A 92 13.31 8.05 15.02
N ALA A 93 12.50 7.62 14.05
CA ALA A 93 11.20 8.21 13.81
C ALA A 93 10.27 8.01 15.03
N PRO A 94 9.54 9.04 15.48
CA PRO A 94 8.57 8.91 16.56
C PRO A 94 7.34 8.07 16.13
N THR A 95 7.11 7.96 14.84
CA THR A 95 6.01 7.21 14.22
C THR A 95 6.18 5.70 14.40
N ARG A 96 5.21 5.03 14.96
CA ARG A 96 5.15 3.56 14.92
C ARG A 96 4.66 3.11 13.53
N PHE A 97 5.55 2.52 12.76
CA PHE A 97 5.25 2.06 11.41
C PHE A 97 4.99 0.56 11.38
N PHE A 98 3.82 0.18 10.84
CA PHE A 98 3.38 -1.21 10.69
C PHE A 98 3.19 -1.57 9.22
N ILE A 99 3.92 -2.59 8.78
CA ILE A 99 3.70 -3.23 7.49
C ILE A 99 2.63 -4.30 7.68
N VAL A 100 1.55 -4.20 6.93
CA VAL A 100 0.50 -5.22 6.93
C VAL A 100 0.94 -6.39 6.09
N LEU A 101 0.91 -7.58 6.67
CA LEU A 101 1.20 -8.86 6.04
C LEU A 101 -0.02 -9.77 6.17
N THR A 102 -0.13 -10.77 5.32
CA THR A 102 -1.12 -11.84 5.48
C THR A 102 -0.40 -13.14 5.83
N ASP A 103 -0.65 -13.70 7.00
CA ASP A 103 -0.12 -15.01 7.39
C ASP A 103 -0.68 -16.10 6.47
N CYS A 104 0.21 -16.87 5.84
CA CYS A 104 -0.21 -17.88 4.85
C CYS A 104 -0.92 -19.08 5.47
N HIS A 105 -0.66 -19.40 6.74
CA HIS A 105 -1.28 -20.54 7.42
C HIS A 105 -2.68 -20.20 7.94
N THR A 106 -2.89 -18.97 8.43
CA THR A 106 -4.17 -18.54 9.01
C THR A 106 -5.04 -17.73 8.05
N GLY A 107 -4.44 -17.03 7.08
CA GLY A 107 -5.11 -16.06 6.21
C GLY A 107 -5.44 -14.74 6.92
N GLU A 108 -5.00 -14.56 8.17
CA GLU A 108 -5.28 -13.38 8.98
C GLU A 108 -4.18 -12.31 8.81
N PRO A 109 -4.49 -11.02 9.09
CA PRO A 109 -3.51 -9.95 9.01
C PRO A 109 -2.53 -9.99 10.18
N VAL A 110 -1.25 -9.76 9.84
CA VAL A 110 -0.18 -9.51 10.81
C VAL A 110 0.35 -8.10 10.59
N TYR A 111 0.40 -7.32 11.66
CA TYR A 111 0.91 -5.95 11.64
C TYR A 111 2.36 -5.95 12.12
N PHE A 112 3.27 -6.08 11.17
CA PHE A 112 4.70 -6.20 11.42
C PHE A 112 5.30 -4.83 11.73
N HIS A 113 5.79 -4.62 12.95
CA HIS A 113 6.45 -3.39 13.35
C HIS A 113 7.90 -3.37 12.84
N ALA A 114 8.16 -2.50 11.89
CA ALA A 114 9.43 -2.45 11.16
C ALA A 114 10.43 -1.51 11.84
N ARG A 115 11.41 -2.06 12.57
CA ARG A 115 12.46 -1.29 13.25
C ARG A 115 13.89 -1.80 13.01
N ASP A 116 14.08 -2.81 12.20
CA ASP A 116 15.38 -3.40 11.91
C ASP A 116 15.43 -3.91 10.46
N ASP A 117 16.52 -4.57 10.08
CA ASP A 117 16.75 -5.08 8.72
C ASP A 117 15.69 -6.07 8.23
N ARG A 118 14.85 -6.63 9.11
CA ARG A 118 13.72 -7.48 8.74
C ARG A 118 12.66 -6.70 7.94
N ILE A 119 12.72 -5.36 7.97
CA ILE A 119 11.85 -4.52 7.13
C ILE A 119 11.94 -4.89 5.65
N PHE A 120 13.12 -5.22 5.13
CA PHE A 120 13.29 -5.56 3.72
C PHE A 120 12.56 -6.87 3.37
N ALA A 121 12.63 -7.87 4.23
CA ALA A 121 11.84 -9.10 4.06
C ALA A 121 10.33 -8.82 4.15
N ALA A 122 9.89 -8.00 5.10
CA ALA A 122 8.50 -7.61 5.25
C ALA A 122 7.98 -6.78 4.05
N LEU A 123 8.77 -5.84 3.51
CA LEU A 123 8.44 -5.09 2.30
C LEU A 123 8.33 -6.00 1.07
N ARG A 124 9.17 -7.03 0.98
CA ARG A 124 9.11 -8.02 -0.09
C ARG A 124 7.85 -8.88 0.04
N ALA A 125 7.56 -9.40 1.24
CA ALA A 125 6.38 -10.21 1.52
C ALA A 125 5.08 -9.45 1.28
N THR A 126 4.93 -8.20 1.78
CA THR A 126 3.73 -7.39 1.55
C THR A 126 3.54 -6.99 0.09
N SER A 127 4.58 -7.04 -0.73
CA SER A 127 4.52 -6.70 -2.16
C SER A 127 4.24 -7.91 -3.06
N THR A 128 3.99 -9.10 -2.51
CA THR A 128 3.68 -10.30 -3.28
C THR A 128 2.28 -10.23 -3.87
N MET A 129 2.19 -10.17 -5.20
CA MET A 129 0.89 -10.18 -5.89
C MET A 129 0.49 -11.59 -6.30
N PRO A 130 -0.77 -12.00 -6.04
CA PRO A 130 -1.29 -13.26 -6.55
C PRO A 130 -1.07 -13.36 -8.07
N LEU A 131 -0.58 -14.50 -8.54
CA LEU A 131 -0.30 -14.82 -9.95
C LEU A 131 0.79 -13.98 -10.64
N ALA A 132 1.13 -12.80 -10.15
CA ALA A 132 2.18 -11.95 -10.74
C ALA A 132 3.55 -12.16 -10.08
N THR A 133 3.55 -12.72 -8.85
CA THR A 133 4.74 -13.17 -8.11
C THR A 133 4.57 -14.63 -7.68
N ARG A 134 5.39 -15.12 -6.74
CA ARG A 134 5.16 -16.43 -6.09
C ARG A 134 3.91 -16.46 -5.21
N GLY A 135 3.29 -15.29 -4.94
CA GLY A 135 2.14 -15.15 -4.05
C GLY A 135 2.51 -14.99 -2.56
N TYR A 136 3.69 -15.39 -2.16
CA TYR A 136 4.19 -15.24 -0.78
C TYR A 136 5.71 -15.10 -0.74
N ASP A 137 6.23 -14.63 0.41
CA ASP A 137 7.64 -14.59 0.74
C ASP A 137 7.82 -14.83 2.25
N TYR A 138 9.05 -14.99 2.71
CA TYR A 138 9.36 -15.34 4.09
C TYR A 138 9.84 -14.14 4.91
N VAL A 139 9.35 -14.04 6.15
CA VAL A 139 9.89 -13.19 7.21
C VAL A 139 10.15 -14.08 8.41
N ASP A 140 11.39 -14.13 8.89
CA ASP A 140 11.81 -15.00 10.00
C ASP A 140 11.40 -16.48 9.84
N GLY A 141 11.48 -16.99 8.60
CA GLY A 141 11.13 -18.38 8.28
C GLY A 141 9.61 -18.65 8.17
N GLN A 142 8.75 -17.66 8.44
CA GLN A 142 7.30 -17.77 8.29
C GLN A 142 6.85 -17.24 6.93
N PRO A 143 5.94 -17.92 6.22
CA PRO A 143 5.44 -17.48 4.92
C PRO A 143 4.33 -16.43 5.08
N PHE A 144 4.51 -15.30 4.42
CA PHE A 144 3.52 -14.21 4.36
C PHE A 144 3.20 -13.81 2.93
N ALA A 145 1.95 -13.47 2.69
CA ALA A 145 1.45 -12.88 1.44
C ALA A 145 1.20 -11.38 1.61
N ASP A 146 0.84 -10.69 0.51
CA ASP A 146 0.47 -9.28 0.49
C ASP A 146 -0.57 -8.96 1.56
N GLY A 147 -0.30 -7.96 2.38
CA GLY A 147 -1.21 -7.51 3.45
C GLY A 147 -2.57 -7.06 2.93
N GLY A 148 -2.63 -6.55 1.69
CA GLY A 148 -3.88 -6.21 1.02
C GLY A 148 -4.83 -7.41 0.78
N VAL A 149 -4.37 -8.65 0.98
CA VAL A 149 -5.22 -9.85 0.93
C VAL A 149 -6.10 -9.95 2.17
N SER A 150 -5.56 -9.72 3.36
CA SER A 150 -6.27 -9.90 4.63
C SER A 150 -6.79 -8.60 5.24
N ASP A 151 -6.09 -7.47 5.06
CA ASP A 151 -6.53 -6.15 5.52
C ASP A 151 -6.09 -5.05 4.53
N PRO A 152 -6.86 -4.86 3.44
CA PRO A 152 -6.50 -3.93 2.37
C PRO A 152 -6.60 -2.44 2.74
N ILE A 153 -7.37 -2.09 3.77
CA ILE A 153 -7.51 -0.73 4.31
C ILE A 153 -7.58 -0.84 5.84
N PRO A 154 -6.45 -0.76 6.55
CA PRO A 154 -6.35 -1.08 7.97
C PRO A 154 -6.93 0.00 8.90
N VAL A 155 -8.03 0.65 8.49
CA VAL A 155 -8.70 1.71 9.26
C VAL A 155 -9.35 1.16 10.53
N GLN A 156 -9.90 -0.05 10.48
CA GLN A 156 -10.48 -0.69 11.66
C GLN A 156 -9.40 -0.98 12.71
N ARG A 157 -8.22 -1.42 12.27
CA ARG A 157 -7.07 -1.62 13.15
C ARG A 157 -6.61 -0.30 13.78
N ALA A 158 -6.50 0.77 13.00
CA ALA A 158 -6.13 2.09 13.53
C ALA A 158 -7.11 2.57 14.62
N LEU A 159 -8.42 2.37 14.42
CA LEU A 159 -9.44 2.68 15.43
C LEU A 159 -9.28 1.82 16.69
N GLN A 160 -9.02 0.53 16.57
CA GLN A 160 -8.76 -0.38 17.70
C GLN A 160 -7.52 0.04 18.50
N ASP A 161 -6.52 0.60 17.82
CA ASP A 161 -5.30 1.14 18.45
C ASP A 161 -5.49 2.57 18.99
N GLY A 162 -6.72 3.10 19.00
CA GLY A 162 -7.10 4.36 19.62
C GLY A 162 -6.93 5.61 18.73
N ALA A 163 -6.75 5.45 17.43
CA ALA A 163 -6.62 6.60 16.53
C ALA A 163 -7.95 7.37 16.41
N THR A 164 -7.90 8.69 16.61
CA THR A 164 -9.05 9.61 16.53
C THR A 164 -8.94 10.64 15.39
N ASP A 165 -7.76 10.83 14.83
CA ASP A 165 -7.51 11.65 13.64
C ASP A 165 -6.79 10.78 12.60
N ILE A 166 -7.51 10.34 11.57
CA ILE A 166 -7.04 9.33 10.63
C ILE A 166 -6.96 9.92 9.23
N THR A 167 -5.78 9.82 8.61
CA THR A 167 -5.58 10.12 7.20
C THR A 167 -5.49 8.82 6.41
N VAL A 168 -6.35 8.63 5.42
CA VAL A 168 -6.39 7.43 4.57
C VAL A 168 -6.06 7.80 3.14
N VAL A 169 -5.13 7.05 2.53
CA VAL A 169 -4.75 7.21 1.11
C VAL A 169 -5.17 5.97 0.34
N LEU A 170 -6.17 6.10 -0.52
CA LEU A 170 -6.72 5.03 -1.34
C LEU A 170 -6.25 5.16 -2.79
N THR A 171 -6.09 4.03 -3.48
CA THR A 171 -5.66 3.99 -4.89
C THR A 171 -6.80 3.70 -5.87
N HIS A 172 -8.03 3.74 -5.41
CA HIS A 172 -9.24 3.61 -6.20
C HIS A 172 -10.19 4.77 -5.96
N ASN A 173 -10.93 5.17 -7.00
CA ASN A 173 -11.91 6.25 -6.90
C ASN A 173 -13.12 5.86 -6.03
N TYR A 174 -14.00 6.84 -5.76
CA TYR A 174 -15.14 6.68 -4.85
C TYR A 174 -16.22 5.69 -5.35
N ARG A 175 -16.28 5.41 -6.66
CA ARG A 175 -17.25 4.45 -7.25
C ARG A 175 -16.78 3.01 -7.17
N PHE A 176 -15.50 2.80 -6.84
CA PHE A 176 -14.94 1.46 -6.84
C PHE A 176 -15.43 0.66 -5.63
N ARG A 177 -15.87 -0.57 -5.92
CA ARG A 177 -16.10 -1.63 -4.95
C ARG A 177 -15.35 -2.87 -5.39
N LEU A 178 -14.68 -3.51 -4.46
CA LEU A 178 -13.95 -4.73 -4.78
C LEU A 178 -14.95 -5.86 -4.99
N LYS A 179 -14.73 -6.63 -6.06
CA LYS A 179 -15.53 -7.83 -6.37
C LYS A 179 -14.79 -9.09 -5.89
N PRO A 180 -15.52 -10.15 -5.50
CA PRO A 180 -14.89 -11.40 -5.14
C PRO A 180 -14.18 -12.02 -6.35
N VAL A 181 -13.06 -12.69 -6.08
CA VAL A 181 -12.29 -13.42 -7.09
C VAL A 181 -12.82 -14.87 -7.15
N PRO A 182 -12.91 -15.50 -8.31
CA PRO A 182 -13.32 -16.91 -8.42
C PRO A 182 -12.44 -17.84 -7.57
N ARG A 183 -13.05 -18.76 -6.84
CA ARG A 183 -12.34 -19.63 -5.87
C ARG A 183 -11.21 -20.45 -6.48
N TRP A 184 -11.38 -20.91 -7.74
CA TRP A 184 -10.35 -21.68 -8.44
C TRP A 184 -9.05 -20.89 -8.66
N MET A 185 -9.14 -19.55 -8.81
CA MET A 185 -7.96 -18.69 -8.90
C MET A 185 -7.16 -18.66 -7.59
N GLY A 186 -7.84 -18.78 -6.45
CA GLY A 186 -7.18 -18.88 -5.14
C GLY A 186 -6.30 -20.14 -5.06
N TRP A 187 -6.79 -21.28 -5.53
CA TRP A 187 -6.01 -22.52 -5.59
C TRP A 187 -4.78 -22.37 -6.51
N LEU A 188 -4.94 -21.66 -7.62
CA LEU A 188 -3.85 -21.43 -8.56
C LEU A 188 -2.78 -20.47 -7.98
N ALA A 189 -3.22 -19.42 -7.27
CA ALA A 189 -2.32 -18.40 -6.72
C ALA A 189 -1.58 -18.88 -5.46
N TYR A 190 -2.23 -19.72 -4.64
CA TYR A 190 -1.73 -20.16 -3.33
C TYR A 190 -1.83 -21.68 -3.15
N PRO A 191 -1.14 -22.46 -4.01
CA PRO A 191 -1.12 -23.91 -3.85
C PRO A 191 -0.46 -24.25 -2.49
N GLY A 192 -1.13 -25.05 -1.65
CA GLY A 192 -0.65 -25.39 -0.31
C GLY A 192 -1.09 -24.43 0.82
N PHE A 193 -1.70 -23.28 0.51
CA PHE A 193 -2.18 -22.34 1.51
C PHE A 193 -3.69 -22.04 1.35
N PRO A 194 -4.58 -22.99 1.70
CA PRO A 194 -6.02 -22.86 1.46
C PRO A 194 -6.67 -21.68 2.21
N ARG A 195 -6.14 -21.29 3.36
CA ARG A 195 -6.67 -20.17 4.13
C ARG A 195 -6.38 -18.83 3.47
N VAL A 196 -5.15 -18.60 3.00
CA VAL A 196 -4.81 -17.38 2.24
C VAL A 196 -5.54 -17.35 0.88
N ALA A 197 -5.72 -18.50 0.22
CA ALA A 197 -6.53 -18.60 -0.99
C ALA A 197 -7.98 -18.14 -0.73
N ARG A 198 -8.58 -18.56 0.39
CA ARG A 198 -9.91 -18.11 0.82
C ARG A 198 -9.92 -16.63 1.23
N ALA A 199 -8.89 -16.15 1.91
CA ALA A 199 -8.74 -14.74 2.27
C ALA A 199 -8.79 -13.88 1.00
N TRP A 200 -8.00 -14.21 -0.01
CA TRP A 200 -7.98 -13.47 -1.27
C TRP A 200 -9.28 -13.53 -2.05
N THR A 201 -9.89 -14.71 -2.17
CA THR A 201 -11.08 -14.90 -3.03
C THR A 201 -12.39 -14.44 -2.38
N THR A 202 -12.45 -14.34 -1.07
CA THR A 202 -13.69 -14.04 -0.34
C THR A 202 -13.53 -12.89 0.65
N TRP A 203 -12.61 -12.99 1.62
CA TRP A 203 -12.54 -12.05 2.73
C TRP A 203 -12.01 -10.68 2.32
N GLN A 204 -11.06 -10.62 1.39
CA GLN A 204 -10.52 -9.36 0.88
C GLN A 204 -11.61 -8.42 0.38
N CYS A 205 -12.51 -8.96 -0.45
CA CYS A 205 -13.64 -8.19 -0.98
C CYS A 205 -14.54 -7.66 0.14
N GLN A 206 -14.88 -8.50 1.11
CA GLN A 206 -15.71 -8.13 2.25
C GLN A 206 -15.04 -7.06 3.11
N LYS A 207 -13.79 -7.30 3.57
CA LYS A 207 -13.03 -6.37 4.41
C LYS A 207 -12.80 -5.03 3.72
N TYR A 208 -12.46 -5.05 2.41
CA TYR A 208 -12.28 -3.82 1.63
C TYR A 208 -13.57 -2.98 1.60
N ASN A 209 -14.69 -3.60 1.27
CA ASN A 209 -15.96 -2.89 1.14
C ASN A 209 -16.49 -2.43 2.50
N THR A 210 -16.33 -3.21 3.58
CA THR A 210 -16.65 -2.80 4.95
C THR A 210 -15.80 -1.62 5.40
N ALA A 211 -14.50 -1.61 5.08
CA ALA A 211 -13.65 -0.46 5.37
C ALA A 211 -14.11 0.81 4.62
N LEU A 212 -14.53 0.69 3.35
CA LEU A 212 -15.10 1.83 2.62
C LEU A 212 -16.40 2.34 3.27
N ASP A 213 -17.24 1.47 3.81
CA ASP A 213 -18.47 1.88 4.50
C ASP A 213 -18.16 2.57 5.83
N LEU A 214 -17.16 2.08 6.56
CA LEU A 214 -16.64 2.73 7.77
C LEU A 214 -16.05 4.12 7.48
N LEU A 215 -15.36 4.30 6.35
CA LEU A 215 -14.86 5.61 5.93
C LEU A 215 -15.99 6.59 5.59
N ARG A 216 -17.16 6.11 5.14
CA ARG A 216 -18.34 6.95 4.86
C ARG A 216 -19.06 7.36 6.13
N GLN A 217 -19.08 6.50 7.13
CA GLN A 217 -19.78 6.70 8.40
C GLN A 217 -18.81 6.41 9.56
N PRO A 218 -17.88 7.33 9.83
CA PRO A 218 -16.92 7.15 10.93
C PRO A 218 -17.62 7.14 12.27
N PRO A 219 -17.06 6.44 13.28
CA PRO A 219 -17.55 6.51 14.65
C PRO A 219 -17.53 7.95 15.20
N ALA A 220 -18.42 8.24 16.15
CA ALA A 220 -18.44 9.53 16.82
C ALA A 220 -17.08 9.86 17.45
N GLY A 221 -16.63 11.11 17.31
CA GLY A 221 -15.33 11.57 17.82
C GLY A 221 -14.12 11.23 16.95
N VAL A 222 -14.31 10.54 15.82
CA VAL A 222 -13.23 10.25 14.87
C VAL A 222 -13.26 11.24 13.73
N ARG A 223 -12.12 11.88 13.49
CA ARG A 223 -11.89 12.75 12.34
C ARG A 223 -11.19 11.97 11.23
N LEU A 224 -11.80 11.97 10.04
CA LEU A 224 -11.24 11.30 8.86
C LEU A 224 -10.87 12.31 7.77
N ARG A 225 -9.71 12.08 7.16
CA ARG A 225 -9.30 12.65 5.87
C ARG A 225 -9.01 11.52 4.91
N VAL A 226 -9.72 11.51 3.78
CA VAL A 226 -9.60 10.43 2.79
C VAL A 226 -9.14 11.01 1.46
N PHE A 227 -7.90 10.72 1.07
CA PHE A 227 -7.38 11.01 -0.25
C PHE A 227 -7.65 9.83 -1.17
N ARG A 228 -8.26 10.09 -2.32
CA ARG A 228 -8.55 9.08 -3.34
C ARG A 228 -8.57 9.68 -4.74
N PRO A 229 -8.26 8.91 -5.79
CA PRO A 229 -8.34 9.41 -7.15
C PRO A 229 -9.74 9.96 -7.48
N MET A 230 -9.80 11.21 -7.92
CA MET A 230 -11.04 11.84 -8.36
C MET A 230 -11.41 11.39 -9.79
N ARG A 231 -10.40 11.06 -10.58
CA ARG A 231 -10.48 10.61 -11.98
C ARG A 231 -9.88 9.22 -12.15
N PRO A 232 -10.16 8.50 -13.24
CA PRO A 232 -9.49 7.24 -13.56
C PRO A 232 -7.97 7.44 -13.65
N LEU A 233 -7.22 6.58 -12.97
CA LEU A 233 -5.76 6.64 -13.01
C LEU A 233 -5.23 6.25 -14.42
N PRO A 234 -4.16 6.92 -14.91
CA PRO A 234 -3.50 6.54 -16.17
C PRO A 234 -2.75 5.21 -16.08
N VAL A 235 -2.75 4.57 -14.89
CA VAL A 235 -2.03 3.34 -14.57
C VAL A 235 -2.96 2.25 -14.06
N GLY A 236 -2.68 1.00 -14.47
CA GLY A 236 -3.25 -0.22 -13.88
C GLY A 236 -2.28 -0.91 -12.91
N ALA A 237 -2.62 -2.14 -12.52
CA ALA A 237 -1.75 -2.95 -11.64
C ALA A 237 -0.37 -3.25 -12.27
N LEU A 238 -0.33 -3.52 -13.58
CA LEU A 238 0.86 -3.90 -14.34
C LEU A 238 1.15 -2.92 -15.47
N THR A 239 1.19 -1.62 -15.19
CA THR A 239 1.59 -0.60 -16.18
C THR A 239 3.10 -0.64 -16.39
N PHE A 240 3.53 -0.55 -17.67
CA PHE A 240 4.94 -0.65 -18.06
C PHE A 240 5.51 0.66 -18.59
N THR A 241 4.69 1.69 -18.69
CA THR A 241 5.07 2.96 -19.31
C THR A 241 5.44 3.97 -18.24
N GLN A 242 6.71 4.37 -18.19
CA GLN A 242 7.25 5.30 -17.21
C GLN A 242 6.48 6.62 -17.20
N LYS A 243 6.22 7.21 -18.37
CA LYS A 243 5.44 8.44 -18.53
C LYS A 243 4.06 8.37 -17.85
N ARG A 244 3.39 7.20 -17.86
CA ARG A 244 2.09 7.01 -17.18
C ARG A 244 2.25 6.94 -15.66
N VAL A 245 3.35 6.37 -15.18
CA VAL A 245 3.66 6.31 -13.75
C VAL A 245 3.91 7.73 -13.22
N GLU A 246 4.70 8.52 -13.93
CA GLU A 246 4.95 9.93 -13.60
C GLU A 246 3.67 10.75 -13.62
N ALA A 247 2.84 10.59 -14.64
CA ALA A 247 1.53 11.25 -14.72
C ALA A 247 0.60 10.87 -13.53
N ALA A 248 0.64 9.61 -13.08
CA ALA A 248 -0.11 9.19 -11.92
C ALA A 248 0.41 9.81 -10.62
N MET A 249 1.72 9.99 -10.48
CA MET A 249 2.32 10.69 -9.32
C MET A 249 1.93 12.16 -9.29
N ALA A 250 2.11 12.88 -10.39
CA ALA A 250 1.71 14.29 -10.50
C ALA A 250 0.22 14.47 -10.19
N MET A 251 -0.63 13.61 -10.78
CA MET A 251 -2.07 13.60 -10.49
C MET A 251 -2.37 13.38 -8.99
N GLY A 252 -1.60 12.51 -8.31
CA GLY A 252 -1.77 12.26 -6.88
C GLY A 252 -1.46 13.48 -6.03
N HIS A 253 -0.41 14.21 -6.36
CA HIS A 253 -0.03 15.45 -5.71
C HIS A 253 -1.08 16.55 -5.94
N ASP A 254 -1.49 16.78 -7.18
CA ASP A 254 -2.43 17.84 -7.56
C ASP A 254 -3.82 17.59 -6.97
N GLU A 255 -4.34 16.35 -7.07
CA GLU A 255 -5.62 15.98 -6.48
C GLU A 255 -5.62 16.05 -4.95
N ALA A 256 -4.48 15.81 -4.29
CA ALA A 256 -4.37 16.00 -2.84
C ALA A 256 -4.45 17.46 -2.44
N LEU A 257 -3.87 18.37 -3.23
CA LEU A 257 -4.01 19.81 -3.06
C LEU A 257 -5.47 20.26 -3.24
N GLU A 258 -6.13 19.80 -4.32
CA GLU A 258 -7.54 20.10 -4.58
C GLU A 258 -8.44 19.64 -3.42
N GLN A 259 -8.32 18.36 -3.00
CA GLN A 259 -9.11 17.79 -1.92
C GLN A 259 -8.89 18.48 -0.57
N THR A 260 -7.68 18.98 -0.31
CA THR A 260 -7.40 19.74 0.93
C THR A 260 -8.04 21.11 0.88
N SER A 261 -8.03 21.79 -0.26
CA SER A 261 -8.63 23.11 -0.45
C SER A 261 -10.15 23.06 -0.31
N ASP A 262 -10.81 22.03 -0.81
CA ASP A 262 -12.25 21.83 -0.69
C ASP A 262 -12.67 21.55 0.75
N HIS A 263 -11.89 20.81 1.53
CA HIS A 263 -12.14 20.60 2.96
C HIS A 263 -12.09 21.90 3.77
N VAL A 264 -11.17 22.80 3.43
CA VAL A 264 -11.09 24.14 4.08
C VAL A 264 -12.30 25.00 3.73
N ARG A 265 -12.76 24.99 2.48
CA ARG A 265 -13.93 25.76 2.02
C ARG A 265 -15.24 25.28 2.64
N GLN A 266 -15.37 24.00 2.95
CA GLN A 266 -16.59 23.40 3.54
C GLN A 266 -16.64 23.46 5.06
N GLY A 267 -15.77 24.22 5.72
CA GLY A 267 -15.83 24.51 7.16
C GLY A 267 -15.46 23.33 8.07
N GLY A 268 -14.58 22.45 7.63
CA GLY A 268 -13.92 21.48 8.52
C GLY A 268 -14.78 20.34 9.09
N ASN A 269 -16.03 20.24 8.69
CA ASN A 269 -16.92 19.20 9.20
C ASN A 269 -17.72 18.61 8.03
N VAL A 270 -17.15 17.71 7.28
CA VAL A 270 -17.87 16.61 6.60
C VAL A 270 -16.84 15.71 5.91
N ALA A 271 -16.96 14.41 6.10
CA ALA A 271 -16.35 13.43 5.21
C ALA A 271 -16.83 13.72 3.77
N GLY A 272 -15.96 14.27 2.94
CA GLY A 272 -16.25 14.50 1.50
C GLY A 272 -16.44 13.14 0.82
N PHE A 273 -17.67 12.77 0.58
CA PHE A 273 -18.10 11.59 -0.16
C PHE A 273 -18.57 11.97 -1.54
#